data_2fcfacf69de0f5fe857684b0f7654e8f
#
_entry.id   2fcfacf69de0f5fe857684b0f7654e8f
#
_cell.length_a   1.000
_cell.length_b   1.000
_cell.length_c   1.000
_cell.angle_alpha   90.00
_cell.angle_beta   90.00
_cell.angle_gamma   90.00
#
_symmetry.space_group_name_H-M   'P 1'
#
loop_
_entity.id
_entity.type
_entity.pdbx_description
1 polymer ?
#
loop_
_entity_poly.entity_id
_entity_poly.type
_entity_poly.pdbx_seq_one_letter_code
_entity_poly.pdbx_strand_id
1 'polypeptide(L)'
;GTSRELNRNRELIPVSEHYGGIFRIVFGKALVYFMVYAVMGMYLTLVVPKLFSFVSMVTWTTILGFLLPYILSCVFFGLMLSCLVRYRENVMLLVVFTSVPLLFMTGVSWPLSNIPGFWQGFSWVFPSTFGIRGFLRISSMGASLSDILPEFRALWICLLYTSDAADEAR
;
A
#
# COMPACT_ATOMS: atom_id res chain seq x y z
N GLY A 1 4.67 9.11 14.86
CA GLY A 1 5.40 10.29 14.78
C GLY A 1 4.74 11.62 14.60
N THR A 2 3.43 11.72 14.39
CA THR A 2 2.78 12.92 13.85
C THR A 2 2.73 14.13 14.79
N SER A 3 2.52 14.00 16.10
CA SER A 3 2.36 15.18 16.97
C SER A 3 3.68 15.87 17.34
N ARG A 4 4.78 15.12 17.47
CA ARG A 4 6.11 15.68 17.62
C ARG A 4 6.67 16.23 16.31
N GLU A 5 6.28 15.64 15.17
CA GLU A 5 6.64 16.15 13.85
C GLU A 5 5.89 17.45 13.52
N LEU A 6 4.63 17.63 13.94
CA LEU A 6 3.91 18.89 13.73
C LEU A 6 4.56 20.06 14.47
N ASN A 7 5.09 19.84 15.69
CA ASN A 7 5.84 20.86 16.42
C ASN A 7 7.24 21.09 15.81
N ARG A 8 7.86 20.05 15.28
CA ARG A 8 9.15 20.10 14.60
C ARG A 8 9.04 20.61 13.15
N ASN A 9 7.87 20.47 12.52
CA ASN A 9 7.61 21.03 11.19
C ASN A 9 7.55 22.57 11.20
N ARG A 10 7.24 23.20 12.34
CA ARG A 10 7.41 24.66 12.48
C ARG A 10 8.88 25.10 12.40
N GLU A 11 9.80 24.25 12.80
CA GLU A 11 11.24 24.48 12.67
C GLU A 11 11.77 24.13 11.27
N LEU A 12 11.03 23.31 10.51
CA LEU A 12 11.38 22.90 9.15
C LEU A 12 10.82 23.84 8.06
N ILE A 13 9.96 24.81 8.43
CA ILE A 13 9.44 25.82 7.49
C ILE A 13 10.59 26.57 6.79
N PRO A 14 11.65 27.04 7.46
CA PRO A 14 12.78 27.68 6.78
C PRO A 14 13.56 26.72 5.86
N VAL A 15 13.56 25.41 6.16
CA VAL A 15 14.22 24.40 5.32
C VAL A 15 13.40 24.12 4.06
N SER A 16 12.07 24.17 4.15
CA SER A 16 11.19 23.97 3.00
C SER A 16 11.26 25.11 1.98
N GLU A 17 11.43 26.34 2.42
CA GLU A 17 11.65 27.50 1.54
C GLU A 17 13.00 27.41 0.81
N HIS A 18 14.03 26.86 1.48
CA HIS A 18 15.39 26.77 0.90
C HIS A 18 15.55 25.60 -0.09
N TYR A 19 14.79 24.49 0.07
CA TYR A 19 14.92 23.28 -0.74
C TYR A 19 13.81 23.07 -1.80
N GLY A 20 13.05 24.09 -2.16
CA GLY A 20 12.13 24.05 -3.30
C GLY A 20 10.85 23.25 -3.06
N GLY A 21 10.32 23.33 -1.86
CA GLY A 21 8.96 22.90 -1.57
C GLY A 21 8.85 21.58 -0.78
N ILE A 22 7.76 21.52 -0.09
CA ILE A 22 7.35 20.43 0.78
C ILE A 22 7.20 19.10 -0.01
N PHE A 23 6.89 19.16 -1.31
CA PHE A 23 6.82 18.02 -2.21
C PHE A 23 8.10 17.16 -2.20
N ARG A 24 9.26 17.79 -2.19
CA ARG A 24 10.56 17.09 -2.09
C ARG A 24 10.71 16.32 -0.78
N ILE A 25 10.20 16.88 0.33
CA ILE A 25 10.30 16.24 1.65
C ILE A 25 9.38 15.02 1.72
N VAL A 26 8.14 15.14 1.22
CA VAL A 26 7.19 14.02 1.17
C VAL A 26 7.69 12.93 0.24
N PHE A 27 8.17 13.31 -0.94
CA PHE A 27 8.73 12.36 -1.91
C PHE A 27 9.99 11.67 -1.38
N GLY A 28 10.86 12.41 -0.69
CA GLY A 28 12.03 11.84 -0.03
C GLY A 28 11.67 10.81 1.04
N LYS A 29 10.68 11.12 1.89
CA LYS A 29 10.17 10.17 2.89
C LYS A 29 9.51 8.96 2.21
N ALA A 30 8.70 9.18 1.19
CA ALA A 30 8.07 8.11 0.41
C ALA A 30 9.11 7.16 -0.19
N LEU A 31 10.20 7.71 -0.74
CA LEU A 31 11.26 6.94 -1.36
C LEU A 31 12.00 6.06 -0.34
N VAL A 32 12.29 6.57 0.85
CA VAL A 32 12.91 5.77 1.92
C VAL A 32 12.01 4.62 2.34
N TYR A 33 10.72 4.88 2.59
CA TYR A 33 9.77 3.82 2.92
C TYR A 33 9.62 2.81 1.78
N PHE A 34 9.54 3.31 0.54
CA PHE A 34 9.49 2.45 -0.65
C PHE A 34 10.68 1.51 -0.73
N MET A 35 11.90 2.00 -0.51
CA MET A 35 13.11 1.17 -0.53
C MET A 35 13.08 0.08 0.53
N VAL A 36 12.71 0.43 1.77
CA VAL A 36 12.61 -0.56 2.86
C VAL A 36 11.56 -1.62 2.54
N TYR A 37 10.36 -1.21 2.11
CA TYR A 37 9.29 -2.16 1.77
C TYR A 37 9.58 -2.96 0.50
N ALA A 38 10.32 -2.40 -0.47
CA ALA A 38 10.74 -3.12 -1.66
C ALA A 38 11.70 -4.27 -1.30
N VAL A 39 12.68 -4.02 -0.44
CA VAL A 39 13.61 -5.06 0.03
C VAL A 39 12.86 -6.16 0.81
N MET A 40 12.00 -5.76 1.75
CA MET A 40 11.16 -6.71 2.50
C MET A 40 10.18 -7.47 1.62
N GLY A 41 9.54 -6.79 0.68
CA GLY A 41 8.60 -7.40 -0.27
C GLY A 41 9.31 -8.41 -1.19
N MET A 42 10.48 -8.07 -1.72
CA MET A 42 11.30 -9.01 -2.47
C MET A 42 11.69 -10.24 -1.63
N TYR A 43 12.13 -10.03 -0.39
CA TYR A 43 12.47 -11.13 0.49
C TYR A 43 11.26 -12.07 0.70
N LEU A 44 10.10 -11.52 1.04
CA LEU A 44 8.88 -12.30 1.29
C LEU A 44 8.37 -13.03 0.04
N THR A 45 8.46 -12.41 -1.13
CA THR A 45 7.93 -13.01 -2.36
C THR A 45 8.89 -13.98 -3.05
N LEU A 46 10.19 -13.84 -2.83
CA LEU A 46 11.20 -14.63 -3.53
C LEU A 46 11.84 -15.72 -2.65
N VAL A 47 12.13 -15.39 -1.39
CA VAL A 47 12.86 -16.29 -0.49
C VAL A 47 11.89 -17.23 0.24
N VAL A 48 10.81 -16.69 0.77
CA VAL A 48 9.85 -17.47 1.57
C VAL A 48 9.21 -18.62 0.79
N PRO A 49 8.69 -18.44 -0.44
CA PRO A 49 8.15 -19.57 -1.21
C PRO A 49 9.17 -20.65 -1.51
N LYS A 50 10.43 -20.29 -1.70
CA LYS A 50 11.52 -21.26 -1.91
C LYS A 50 11.84 -22.05 -0.66
N LEU A 51 11.88 -21.40 0.50
CA LEU A 51 12.14 -22.04 1.79
C LEU A 51 11.07 -23.07 2.15
N PHE A 52 9.81 -22.75 1.84
CA PHE A 52 8.67 -23.64 2.12
C PHE A 52 8.31 -24.57 0.95
N SER A 53 9.13 -24.61 -0.11
CA SER A 53 8.91 -25.42 -1.30
C SER A 53 7.51 -25.26 -1.92
N PHE A 54 6.93 -24.06 -1.82
CA PHE A 54 5.68 -23.76 -2.50
C PHE A 54 5.89 -23.79 -4.02
N VAL A 55 5.09 -24.58 -4.71
CA VAL A 55 5.05 -24.60 -6.17
C VAL A 55 4.43 -23.29 -6.64
N SER A 56 5.27 -22.35 -7.04
CA SER A 56 4.82 -21.10 -7.65
C SER A 56 5.08 -21.18 -9.16
N MET A 57 4.02 -21.18 -9.95
CA MET A 57 4.09 -21.13 -11.43
C MET A 57 4.38 -19.69 -11.93
N VAL A 58 5.15 -18.92 -11.18
CA VAL A 58 5.23 -17.49 -11.37
C VAL A 58 6.49 -17.09 -12.12
N THR A 59 6.31 -16.25 -13.13
CA THR A 59 7.41 -15.56 -13.82
C THR A 59 7.89 -14.38 -12.97
N TRP A 60 9.18 -14.31 -12.70
CA TRP A 60 9.82 -13.27 -11.88
C TRP A 60 9.48 -11.84 -12.32
N THR A 61 9.37 -11.62 -13.62
CA THR A 61 9.00 -10.34 -14.21
C THR A 61 7.58 -9.92 -13.84
N THR A 62 6.66 -10.86 -13.78
CA THR A 62 5.25 -10.60 -13.40
C THR A 62 5.13 -10.19 -11.94
N ILE A 63 5.83 -10.89 -11.04
CA ILE A 63 5.84 -10.52 -9.61
C ILE A 63 6.43 -9.13 -9.42
N LEU A 64 7.60 -8.86 -9.98
CA LEU A 64 8.25 -7.56 -9.83
C LEU A 64 7.41 -6.43 -10.41
N GLY A 65 6.83 -6.64 -11.60
CA GLY A 65 5.97 -5.66 -12.26
C GLY A 65 4.70 -5.34 -11.45
N PHE A 66 4.18 -6.29 -10.70
CA PHE A 66 3.02 -6.09 -9.81
C PHE A 66 3.41 -5.54 -8.45
N LEU A 67 4.53 -5.99 -7.89
CA LEU A 67 4.99 -5.62 -6.55
C LEU A 67 5.35 -4.13 -6.46
N LEU A 68 5.99 -3.57 -7.49
CA LEU A 68 6.41 -2.18 -7.50
C LEU A 68 5.23 -1.20 -7.33
N PRO A 69 4.19 -1.21 -8.18
CA PRO A 69 3.06 -0.30 -8.03
C PRO A 69 2.26 -0.58 -6.75
N TYR A 70 2.22 -1.83 -6.30
CA TYR A 70 1.57 -2.20 -5.06
C TYR A 70 2.26 -1.55 -3.84
N ILE A 71 3.57 -1.69 -3.72
CA ILE A 71 4.33 -1.07 -2.61
C ILE A 71 4.20 0.45 -2.66
N LEU A 72 4.29 1.04 -3.85
CA LEU A 72 4.18 2.47 -4.03
C LEU A 72 2.79 2.98 -3.58
N SER A 73 1.73 2.28 -3.98
CA SER A 73 0.36 2.60 -3.57
C SER A 73 0.18 2.49 -2.05
N CYS A 74 0.74 1.45 -1.41
CA CYS A 74 0.69 1.28 0.04
C CYS A 74 1.46 2.39 0.78
N VAL A 75 2.61 2.83 0.26
CA VAL A 75 3.41 3.91 0.87
C VAL A 75 2.65 5.24 0.82
N PHE A 76 2.09 5.61 -0.33
CA PHE A 76 1.30 6.83 -0.45
C PHE A 76 0.04 6.79 0.40
N PHE A 77 -0.66 5.66 0.42
CA PHE A 77 -1.82 5.47 1.28
C PHE A 77 -1.45 5.61 2.77
N GLY A 78 -0.33 5.03 3.20
CA GLY A 78 0.18 5.19 4.56
C GLY A 78 0.54 6.64 4.91
N LEU A 79 1.11 7.38 3.96
CA LEU A 79 1.41 8.81 4.12
C LEU A 79 0.11 9.64 4.23
N MET A 80 -0.89 9.37 3.39
CA MET A 80 -2.21 10.00 3.48
C MET A 80 -2.86 9.75 4.85
N LEU A 81 -2.89 8.52 5.31
CA LEU A 81 -3.41 8.19 6.65
C LEU A 81 -2.62 8.85 7.77
N SER A 82 -1.30 8.99 7.61
CA SER A 82 -0.46 9.70 8.58
C SER A 82 -0.80 11.18 8.69
N CYS A 83 -1.26 11.82 7.62
CA CYS A 83 -1.76 13.19 7.64
C CYS A 83 -3.11 13.30 8.35
N LEU A 84 -3.97 12.30 8.18
CA LEU A 84 -5.32 12.29 8.74
C LEU A 84 -5.33 12.03 10.25
N VAL A 85 -4.38 11.24 10.76
CA VAL A 85 -4.35 10.84 12.17
C VAL A 85 -3.47 11.76 13.00
N ARG A 86 -4.10 12.55 13.85
CA ARG A 86 -3.45 13.57 14.69
C ARG A 86 -2.69 12.99 15.90
N TYR A 87 -3.16 11.87 16.46
CA TYR A 87 -2.60 11.26 17.66
C TYR A 87 -1.95 9.93 17.36
N ARG A 88 -0.74 9.73 17.85
CA ARG A 88 0.05 8.52 17.63
C ARG A 88 -0.62 7.24 18.15
N GLU A 89 -1.36 7.37 19.24
CA GLU A 89 -2.10 6.27 19.87
C GLU A 89 -3.27 5.79 19.00
N ASN A 90 -3.92 6.70 18.31
CA ASN A 90 -5.04 6.38 17.42
C ASN A 90 -4.59 5.61 16.17
N VAL A 91 -3.33 5.74 15.76
CA VAL A 91 -2.79 4.97 14.62
C VAL A 91 -2.81 3.47 14.92
N MET A 92 -2.37 3.07 16.11
CA MET A 92 -2.38 1.68 16.55
C MET A 92 -3.79 1.10 16.56
N LEU A 93 -4.74 1.83 17.16
CA LEU A 93 -6.14 1.43 17.18
C LEU A 93 -6.71 1.32 15.77
N LEU A 94 -6.46 2.31 14.90
CA LEU A 94 -6.94 2.30 13.53
C LEU A 94 -6.39 1.09 12.76
N VAL A 95 -5.10 0.80 12.86
CA VAL A 95 -4.48 -0.33 12.17
C VAL A 95 -5.07 -1.66 12.66
N VAL A 96 -5.19 -1.87 13.98
CA VAL A 96 -5.72 -3.11 14.55
C VAL A 96 -7.19 -3.31 14.17
N PHE A 97 -8.03 -2.29 14.33
CA PHE A 97 -9.46 -2.40 14.00
C PHE A 97 -9.73 -2.52 12.50
N THR A 98 -8.87 -1.96 11.66
CA THR A 98 -9.03 -2.01 10.20
C THR A 98 -8.44 -3.28 9.59
N SER A 99 -7.38 -3.85 10.18
CA SER A 99 -6.69 -5.01 9.63
C SER A 99 -7.57 -6.26 9.56
N VAL A 100 -8.38 -6.50 10.60
CA VAL A 100 -9.25 -7.69 10.67
C VAL A 100 -10.36 -7.66 9.60
N PRO A 101 -11.19 -6.61 9.48
CA PRO A 101 -12.16 -6.52 8.39
C PRO A 101 -11.53 -6.58 7.00
N LEU A 102 -10.36 -5.92 6.82
CA LEU A 102 -9.66 -5.96 5.54
C LEU A 102 -9.22 -7.38 5.17
N LEU A 103 -8.73 -8.16 6.13
CA LEU A 103 -8.36 -9.55 5.90
C LEU A 103 -9.55 -10.38 5.35
N PHE A 104 -10.74 -10.18 5.92
CA PHE A 104 -11.95 -10.86 5.43
C PHE A 104 -12.36 -10.38 4.03
N MET A 105 -12.18 -9.08 3.73
CA MET A 105 -12.52 -8.50 2.43
C MET A 105 -11.56 -8.89 1.30
N THR A 106 -10.35 -9.35 1.62
CA THR A 106 -9.38 -9.80 0.61
C THR A 106 -9.82 -11.07 -0.13
N GLY A 107 -10.76 -11.82 0.45
CA GLY A 107 -11.23 -13.08 -0.11
C GLY A 107 -10.34 -14.28 0.23
N VAL A 108 -9.32 -14.08 1.08
CA VAL A 108 -8.43 -15.17 1.54
C VAL A 108 -9.15 -16.09 2.51
N SER A 109 -9.85 -15.50 3.49
CA SER A 109 -10.54 -16.24 4.55
C SER A 109 -11.99 -16.53 4.20
N TRP A 110 -12.61 -15.77 3.31
CA TRP A 110 -14.01 -15.88 2.96
C TRP A 110 -14.25 -15.67 1.46
N PRO A 111 -15.07 -16.51 0.79
CA PRO A 111 -15.35 -16.35 -0.64
C PRO A 111 -15.99 -14.99 -0.93
N LEU A 112 -15.51 -14.32 -1.98
CA LEU A 112 -16.00 -12.99 -2.39
C LEU A 112 -17.48 -12.97 -2.76
N SER A 113 -18.01 -14.11 -3.22
CA SER A 113 -19.43 -14.26 -3.57
C SER A 113 -20.39 -14.05 -2.39
N ASN A 114 -19.91 -14.25 -1.16
CA ASN A 114 -20.72 -14.13 0.05
C ASN A 114 -20.59 -12.76 0.73
N ILE A 115 -19.78 -11.85 0.17
CA ILE A 115 -19.59 -10.51 0.72
C ILE A 115 -20.67 -9.57 0.14
N PRO A 116 -21.48 -8.89 0.98
CA PRO A 116 -22.44 -7.90 0.51
C PRO A 116 -21.79 -6.81 -0.33
N GLY A 117 -22.50 -6.35 -1.37
CA GLY A 117 -21.94 -5.39 -2.35
C GLY A 117 -21.43 -4.08 -1.73
N PHE A 118 -22.04 -3.64 -0.62
CA PHE A 118 -21.56 -2.47 0.14
C PHE A 118 -20.12 -2.64 0.62
N TRP A 119 -19.79 -3.79 1.20
CA TRP A 119 -18.45 -4.11 1.69
C TRP A 119 -17.44 -4.31 0.57
N GLN A 120 -17.90 -4.83 -0.57
CA GLN A 120 -17.08 -4.90 -1.77
C GLN A 120 -16.68 -3.49 -2.25
N GLY A 121 -17.64 -2.54 -2.28
CA GLY A 121 -17.34 -1.15 -2.62
C GLY A 121 -16.36 -0.50 -1.63
N PHE A 122 -16.54 -0.73 -0.34
CA PHE A 122 -15.62 -0.23 0.69
C PHE A 122 -14.20 -0.78 0.56
N SER A 123 -14.06 -2.04 0.12
CA SER A 123 -12.75 -2.65 -0.11
C SER A 123 -11.94 -1.98 -1.22
N TRP A 124 -12.59 -1.23 -2.12
CA TRP A 124 -11.93 -0.50 -3.22
C TRP A 124 -11.08 0.69 -2.74
N VAL A 125 -11.34 1.19 -1.55
CA VAL A 125 -10.56 2.28 -0.96
C VAL A 125 -9.17 1.82 -0.52
N PHE A 126 -9.02 0.52 -0.22
CA PHE A 126 -7.78 0.00 0.35
C PHE A 126 -6.90 -0.71 -0.68
N PRO A 127 -5.67 -0.22 -0.94
CA PRO A 127 -4.76 -0.83 -1.90
C PRO A 127 -4.34 -2.26 -1.50
N SER A 128 -4.34 -2.57 -0.21
CA SER A 128 -4.01 -3.89 0.31
C SER A 128 -4.94 -4.99 -0.20
N THR A 129 -6.22 -4.69 -0.40
CA THR A 129 -7.21 -5.65 -0.91
C THR A 129 -6.87 -6.08 -2.34
N PHE A 130 -6.56 -5.13 -3.22
CA PHE A 130 -6.18 -5.41 -4.60
C PHE A 130 -4.81 -6.08 -4.69
N GLY A 131 -3.88 -5.65 -3.82
CA GLY A 131 -2.55 -6.23 -3.74
C GLY A 131 -2.60 -7.71 -3.39
N ILE A 132 -3.36 -8.09 -2.36
CA ILE A 132 -3.48 -9.48 -1.93
C ILE A 132 -4.22 -10.32 -2.99
N ARG A 133 -5.32 -9.80 -3.55
CA ARG A 133 -6.05 -10.50 -4.62
C ARG A 133 -5.19 -10.74 -5.85
N GLY A 134 -4.50 -9.71 -6.33
CA GLY A 134 -3.59 -9.81 -7.47
C GLY A 134 -2.45 -10.77 -7.20
N PHE A 135 -1.82 -10.68 -6.02
CA PHE A 135 -0.76 -11.60 -5.61
C PHE A 135 -1.23 -13.06 -5.54
N LEU A 136 -2.42 -13.32 -4.99
CA LEU A 136 -3.00 -14.67 -4.95
C LEU A 136 -3.25 -15.22 -6.35
N ARG A 137 -3.81 -14.42 -7.26
CA ARG A 137 -4.03 -14.84 -8.65
C ARG A 137 -2.71 -15.16 -9.35
N ILE A 138 -1.70 -14.33 -9.17
CA ILE A 138 -0.37 -14.59 -9.73
C ILE A 138 0.23 -15.85 -9.12
N SER A 139 0.24 -15.97 -7.80
CA SER A 139 0.93 -17.05 -7.10
C SER A 139 0.24 -18.41 -7.22
N SER A 140 -1.09 -18.48 -7.11
CA SER A 140 -1.82 -19.74 -7.11
C SER A 140 -2.36 -20.16 -8.46
N MET A 141 -2.64 -19.21 -9.36
CA MET A 141 -3.23 -19.50 -10.68
C MET A 141 -2.24 -19.30 -11.84
N GLY A 142 -1.01 -18.80 -11.56
CA GLY A 142 -0.04 -18.49 -12.61
C GLY A 142 -0.53 -17.42 -13.59
N ALA A 143 -1.42 -16.52 -13.13
CA ALA A 143 -2.01 -15.48 -13.95
C ALA A 143 -0.96 -14.54 -14.52
N SER A 144 -1.12 -14.17 -15.79
CA SER A 144 -0.27 -13.16 -16.43
C SER A 144 -0.68 -11.73 -16.01
N LEU A 145 0.18 -10.75 -16.28
CA LEU A 145 -0.17 -9.34 -16.01
C LEU A 145 -1.44 -8.89 -16.74
N SER A 146 -1.76 -9.47 -17.86
CA SER A 146 -2.99 -9.20 -18.62
C SER A 146 -4.25 -9.67 -17.89
N ASP A 147 -4.16 -10.73 -17.13
CA ASP A 147 -5.30 -11.32 -16.42
C ASP A 147 -5.61 -10.58 -15.11
N ILE A 148 -4.64 -9.83 -14.59
CA ILE A 148 -4.77 -9.01 -13.36
C ILE A 148 -4.88 -7.51 -13.67
N LEU A 149 -5.14 -7.16 -14.93
CA LEU A 149 -5.34 -5.76 -15.36
C LEU A 149 -6.35 -4.97 -14.51
N PRO A 150 -7.49 -5.52 -14.08
CA PRO A 150 -8.43 -4.78 -13.24
C PRO A 150 -7.82 -4.42 -11.88
N GLU A 151 -7.11 -5.34 -11.24
CA GLU A 151 -6.43 -5.09 -9.96
C GLU A 151 -5.26 -4.13 -10.14
N PHE A 152 -4.52 -4.27 -11.22
CA PHE A 152 -3.41 -3.39 -11.57
C PHE A 152 -3.87 -1.95 -11.84
N ARG A 153 -4.98 -1.77 -12.59
CA ARG A 153 -5.60 -0.45 -12.79
C ARG A 153 -6.12 0.15 -11.49
N ALA A 154 -6.74 -0.66 -10.64
CA ALA A 154 -7.22 -0.20 -9.34
C ALA A 154 -6.07 0.31 -8.45
N LEU A 155 -4.91 -0.35 -8.47
CA LEU A 155 -3.72 0.12 -7.75
C LEU A 155 -3.21 1.47 -8.29
N TRP A 156 -3.20 1.66 -9.61
CA TRP A 156 -2.82 2.94 -10.21
C TRP A 156 -3.81 4.06 -9.88
N ILE A 157 -5.12 3.78 -9.92
CA ILE A 157 -6.15 4.76 -9.52
C ILE A 157 -6.00 5.12 -8.04
N CYS A 158 -5.78 4.12 -7.18
CA CYS A 158 -5.54 4.34 -5.77
C CYS A 158 -4.27 5.17 -5.53
N LEU A 159 -3.22 4.93 -6.29
CA LEU A 159 -1.97 5.68 -6.22
C LEU A 159 -2.18 7.15 -6.60
N LEU A 160 -2.89 7.43 -7.69
CA LEU A 160 -3.20 8.79 -8.12
C LEU A 160 -4.06 9.50 -7.08
N TYR A 161 -5.13 8.86 -6.61
CA TYR A 161 -6.00 9.43 -5.58
C TYR A 161 -5.25 9.72 -4.27
N THR A 162 -4.39 8.81 -3.83
CA THR A 162 -3.63 9.01 -2.58
C THR A 162 -2.51 10.03 -2.72
N SER A 163 -1.92 10.20 -3.91
CA SER A 163 -0.95 11.25 -4.16
C SER A 163 -1.61 12.63 -4.13
N ASP A 164 -2.76 12.79 -4.78
CA ASP A 164 -3.52 14.05 -4.76
C ASP A 164 -4.01 14.39 -3.35
N ALA A 165 -4.56 13.40 -2.62
CA ALA A 165 -4.99 13.59 -1.24
C ALA A 165 -3.84 13.95 -0.29
N ALA A 166 -2.63 13.43 -0.53
CA ALA A 166 -1.45 13.79 0.24
C ALA A 166 -0.98 15.23 -0.05
N ASP A 167 -1.26 15.74 -1.25
CA ASP A 167 -0.95 17.13 -1.61
C ASP A 167 -2.02 18.11 -1.07
N GLU A 168 -3.31 17.73 -1.08
CA GLU A 168 -4.41 18.56 -0.57
C GLU A 168 -4.49 18.60 0.97
N ALA A 169 -4.03 17.58 1.67
CA ALA A 169 -4.06 17.49 3.15
C ALA A 169 -3.09 18.47 3.85
N ARG A 170 -2.74 19.54 3.17
CA ARG A 170 -1.90 20.68 3.58
C ARG A 170 -2.64 21.97 3.63
#